data_ceb71b5ddb23224173f47a1057e2d015
#
_entry.id   ceb71b5ddb23224173f47a1057e2d015
#
_cell.length_a   1.000
_cell.length_b   1.000
_cell.length_c   1.000
_cell.angle_alpha   90.00
_cell.angle_beta   90.00
_cell.angle_gamma   90.00
#
_symmetry.space_group_name_H-M   'P 1'
#
loop_
_entity.id
_entity.type
_entity.pdbx_description
1 polymer ?
#
loop_
_entity_poly.entity_id
_entity_poly.type
_entity_poly.pdbx_seq_one_letter_code
_entity_poly.pdbx_strand_id
1 'polypeptide(L)'
;MTENDILSTLNNKQKEVAVLSDGTIRVLAGAGTGKTKTMVHRIAYMINVMNINPSEILVFSYTNKAVNEFRERIHNLLGEKADLVNIHTFHAFANKILKTYTNENFKILADGFIKPEDLYRYKDYAYKTRDEVFKSIRKDDEFTYKNAGFSAKDMMLLFDKIKERKFDIDDIDHTFLGNVYLREIYKMYNEKLQKNGLYDFADLLIKLNDLLNKKDILKKVREHYKYTIVDEFQDTNDLQLEIINKIIGDDKNLCVVGDDSQSIYAFRGANVNLIIKLGTQFSDLKTINLEQNYRSTKQIIKASNNLIEKNKNKADKIIWTDNVEGNKIVKIKASNKFEEAKFVVEKIQELKASGIKYSDIAILYRNNSQSQIIQERLLRDEVQIPYRVKDPSNFFNRPEIKGLLSYLRLYIDPTDANSFLDCMMKPARYFSKVLLEQIINLAIVKNNGDILKTISDIKLLKKSTSANKSNIAAIEEINAMYETISSSLKQGENNILDIILARTNYIKGMALSFYCMNTPLEELKNNIATFNEIFLNANIKNSTELEGFMLYTNEEPLVQKTCIK
;
A
#
# COMPACT_ATOMS: atom_id res chain seq x y z
N MET A 1 23.49 -15.83 24.85
CA MET A 1 23.57 -14.37 25.03
C MET A 1 23.30 -14.09 26.50
N THR A 2 24.19 -13.38 27.16
CA THR A 2 24.04 -13.06 28.59
C THR A 2 23.14 -11.81 28.76
N GLU A 3 22.66 -11.59 29.99
CA GLU A 3 21.92 -10.37 30.34
C GLU A 3 22.71 -9.09 29.97
N ASN A 4 24.00 -9.08 30.27
CA ASN A 4 24.87 -7.95 29.97
C ASN A 4 25.00 -7.70 28.46
N ASP A 5 25.09 -8.76 27.63
CA ASP A 5 25.13 -8.63 26.18
C ASP A 5 23.86 -7.95 25.63
N ILE A 6 22.71 -8.27 26.25
CA ILE A 6 21.41 -7.71 25.83
C ILE A 6 21.28 -6.26 26.27
N LEU A 7 21.74 -5.90 27.47
CA LEU A 7 21.47 -4.58 28.05
C LEU A 7 22.56 -3.53 27.80
N SER A 8 23.79 -3.93 27.41
CA SER A 8 24.96 -3.04 27.34
C SER A 8 24.80 -1.84 26.40
N THR A 9 24.04 -2.01 25.32
CA THR A 9 23.85 -0.97 24.29
C THR A 9 22.64 -0.07 24.54
N LEU A 10 21.91 -0.29 25.62
CA LEU A 10 20.71 0.44 26.00
C LEU A 10 21.02 1.53 27.05
N ASN A 11 20.33 2.67 26.96
CA ASN A 11 20.33 3.66 28.03
C ASN A 11 19.46 3.18 29.22
N ASN A 12 19.50 3.91 30.35
CA ASN A 12 18.80 3.50 31.56
C ASN A 12 17.29 3.33 31.37
N LYS A 13 16.62 4.21 30.62
CA LYS A 13 15.18 4.11 30.36
C LYS A 13 14.84 2.96 29.43
N GLN A 14 15.66 2.71 28.43
CA GLN A 14 15.51 1.56 27.54
C GLN A 14 15.74 0.24 28.30
N LYS A 15 16.73 0.19 29.22
CA LYS A 15 16.95 -0.96 30.12
C LYS A 15 15.74 -1.21 31.02
N GLU A 16 15.18 -0.14 31.61
CA GLU A 16 13.97 -0.22 32.43
C GLU A 16 12.83 -0.91 31.66
N VAL A 17 12.59 -0.51 30.40
CA VAL A 17 11.59 -1.16 29.55
C VAL A 17 11.94 -2.62 29.23
N ALA A 18 13.21 -2.91 28.96
CA ALA A 18 13.63 -4.24 28.53
C ALA A 18 13.47 -5.30 29.64
N VAL A 19 13.71 -4.94 30.91
CA VAL A 19 13.71 -5.88 32.06
C VAL A 19 12.34 -6.04 32.71
N LEU A 20 11.36 -5.15 32.46
CA LEU A 20 10.03 -5.30 33.03
C LEU A 20 9.37 -6.58 32.53
N SER A 21 8.88 -7.43 33.43
CA SER A 21 8.30 -8.72 33.07
C SER A 21 6.82 -8.62 32.74
N ASP A 22 6.02 -8.31 33.75
CA ASP A 22 4.58 -8.55 33.74
C ASP A 22 3.79 -7.26 33.89
N GLY A 23 2.50 -7.36 33.58
CA GLY A 23 1.53 -6.27 33.67
C GLY A 23 1.47 -5.40 32.43
N THR A 24 0.76 -4.29 32.57
CA THR A 24 0.54 -3.36 31.45
C THR A 24 1.60 -2.25 31.45
N ILE A 25 2.32 -2.14 30.34
CA ILE A 25 3.41 -1.18 30.14
C ILE A 25 3.08 -0.28 28.95
N ARG A 26 3.13 1.02 29.17
CA ARG A 26 3.06 2.02 28.09
C ARG A 26 4.43 2.68 27.93
N VAL A 27 4.99 2.58 26.73
CA VAL A 27 6.25 3.22 26.37
C VAL A 27 5.93 4.42 25.45
N LEU A 28 6.01 5.62 25.98
CA LEU A 28 5.87 6.85 25.20
C LEU A 28 7.24 7.24 24.66
N ALA A 29 7.43 7.10 23.36
CA ALA A 29 8.74 7.18 22.74
C ALA A 29 8.74 8.07 21.53
N GLY A 30 9.45 9.21 21.58
CA GLY A 30 9.57 10.12 20.45
C GLY A 30 10.26 9.53 19.23
N ALA A 31 10.22 10.26 18.12
CA ALA A 31 10.98 9.91 16.93
C ALA A 31 12.48 9.77 17.25
N GLY A 32 13.13 8.72 16.75
CA GLY A 32 14.59 8.55 16.90
C GLY A 32 15.07 8.20 18.31
N THR A 33 14.18 7.82 19.26
CA THR A 33 14.54 7.43 20.63
C THR A 33 14.87 5.95 20.79
N GLY A 34 14.84 5.18 19.68
CA GLY A 34 15.18 3.76 19.70
C GLY A 34 14.03 2.83 20.10
N LYS A 35 12.77 3.19 19.81
CA LYS A 35 11.56 2.35 20.05
C LYS A 35 11.79 0.90 19.66
N THR A 36 12.00 0.64 18.39
CA THR A 36 12.17 -0.74 17.86
C THR A 36 13.36 -1.45 18.48
N LYS A 37 14.50 -0.76 18.66
CA LYS A 37 15.66 -1.33 19.34
C LYS A 37 15.28 -1.79 20.74
N THR A 38 14.60 -0.95 21.52
CA THR A 38 14.18 -1.28 22.89
C THR A 38 13.26 -2.51 22.91
N MET A 39 12.29 -2.60 21.98
CA MET A 39 11.38 -3.75 21.90
C MET A 39 12.11 -5.04 21.51
N VAL A 40 13.04 -4.98 20.57
CA VAL A 40 13.87 -6.13 20.18
C VAL A 40 14.70 -6.64 21.36
N HIS A 41 15.33 -5.74 22.11
CA HIS A 41 16.10 -6.10 23.32
C HIS A 41 15.20 -6.60 24.45
N ARG A 42 13.98 -6.07 24.61
CA ARG A 42 12.98 -6.59 25.53
C ARG A 42 12.64 -8.05 25.23
N ILE A 43 12.32 -8.36 23.97
CA ILE A 43 12.02 -9.73 23.53
C ILE A 43 13.23 -10.65 23.77
N ALA A 44 14.44 -10.16 23.48
CA ALA A 44 15.66 -10.92 23.74
C ALA A 44 15.86 -11.20 25.24
N TYR A 45 15.55 -10.24 26.10
CA TYR A 45 15.59 -10.40 27.56
C TYR A 45 14.55 -11.40 28.03
N MET A 46 13.31 -11.31 27.57
CA MET A 46 12.24 -12.26 27.91
C MET A 46 12.63 -13.69 27.55
N ILE A 47 13.24 -13.93 26.39
CA ILE A 47 13.59 -15.27 25.92
C ILE A 47 14.83 -15.82 26.63
N ASN A 48 15.92 -15.05 26.74
CA ASN A 48 17.20 -15.57 27.19
C ASN A 48 17.43 -15.45 28.71
N VAL A 49 16.81 -14.46 29.38
CA VAL A 49 17.01 -14.22 30.82
C VAL A 49 15.80 -14.72 31.61
N MET A 50 14.60 -14.42 31.16
CA MET A 50 13.38 -14.83 31.85
C MET A 50 12.90 -16.23 31.42
N ASN A 51 13.55 -16.86 30.43
CA ASN A 51 13.22 -18.19 29.90
C ASN A 51 11.77 -18.30 29.39
N ILE A 52 11.20 -17.21 28.86
CA ILE A 52 9.88 -17.22 28.23
C ILE A 52 9.98 -17.92 26.89
N ASN A 53 9.03 -18.82 26.62
CA ASN A 53 8.98 -19.50 25.33
C ASN A 53 8.70 -18.47 24.20
N PRO A 54 9.54 -18.37 23.14
CA PRO A 54 9.34 -17.42 22.05
C PRO A 54 7.97 -17.51 21.38
N SER A 55 7.37 -18.71 21.31
CA SER A 55 6.04 -18.92 20.74
C SER A 55 4.89 -18.29 21.54
N GLU A 56 5.12 -17.98 22.83
CA GLU A 56 4.16 -17.32 23.70
C GLU A 56 4.13 -15.79 23.53
N ILE A 57 5.09 -15.24 22.76
CA ILE A 57 5.21 -13.81 22.50
C ILE A 57 4.53 -13.45 21.20
N LEU A 58 3.54 -12.55 21.27
CA LEU A 58 2.80 -12.00 20.15
C LEU A 58 3.17 -10.53 19.97
N VAL A 59 3.63 -10.16 18.77
CA VAL A 59 3.98 -8.79 18.41
C VAL A 59 3.09 -8.31 17.28
N PHE A 60 2.41 -7.20 17.49
CA PHE A 60 1.68 -6.50 16.45
C PHE A 60 2.47 -5.31 15.94
N SER A 61 2.51 -5.14 14.62
CA SER A 61 3.02 -3.96 13.96
C SER A 61 2.09 -3.53 12.82
N TYR A 62 2.17 -2.27 12.40
CA TYR A 62 1.17 -1.68 11.52
C TYR A 62 1.28 -2.13 10.06
N THR A 63 2.49 -2.37 9.53
CA THR A 63 2.73 -2.72 8.13
C THR A 63 3.54 -4.00 7.99
N ASN A 64 3.37 -4.71 6.85
CA ASN A 64 4.20 -5.89 6.54
C ASN A 64 5.69 -5.54 6.46
N LYS A 65 6.03 -4.34 5.99
CA LYS A 65 7.42 -3.86 5.98
C LYS A 65 7.99 -3.75 7.40
N ALA A 66 7.24 -3.15 8.32
CA ALA A 66 7.66 -3.03 9.72
C ALA A 66 7.76 -4.42 10.39
N VAL A 67 6.84 -5.35 10.08
CA VAL A 67 6.92 -6.76 10.52
C VAL A 67 8.22 -7.42 10.05
N ASN A 68 8.59 -7.26 8.78
CA ASN A 68 9.81 -7.85 8.23
C ASN A 68 11.07 -7.23 8.84
N GLU A 69 11.11 -5.90 8.97
CA GLU A 69 12.21 -5.19 9.63
C GLU A 69 12.37 -5.63 11.11
N PHE A 70 11.26 -5.82 11.79
CA PHE A 70 11.27 -6.29 13.17
C PHE A 70 11.81 -7.73 13.27
N ARG A 71 11.38 -8.63 12.37
CA ARG A 71 11.89 -10.01 12.29
C ARG A 71 13.40 -10.05 12.03
N GLU A 72 13.86 -9.28 11.05
CA GLU A 72 15.28 -9.20 10.74
C GLU A 72 16.10 -8.74 11.94
N ARG A 73 15.67 -7.71 12.65
CA ARG A 73 16.36 -7.19 13.83
C ARG A 73 16.40 -8.19 14.98
N ILE A 74 15.30 -8.92 15.23
CA ILE A 74 15.26 -9.97 16.25
C ILE A 74 16.15 -11.14 15.83
N HIS A 75 16.10 -11.54 14.57
CA HIS A 75 16.93 -12.63 14.04
C HIS A 75 18.42 -12.31 14.17
N ASN A 76 18.84 -11.10 13.88
CA ASN A 76 20.21 -10.64 14.06
C ASN A 76 20.68 -10.70 15.53
N LEU A 77 19.75 -10.63 16.49
CA LEU A 77 20.07 -10.69 17.93
C LEU A 77 19.95 -12.09 18.52
N LEU A 78 18.96 -12.88 18.09
CA LEU A 78 18.59 -14.16 18.72
C LEU A 78 18.83 -15.39 17.83
N GLY A 79 19.21 -15.20 16.56
CA GLY A 79 19.31 -16.29 15.59
C GLY A 79 17.98 -17.02 15.40
N GLU A 80 18.02 -18.33 15.21
CA GLU A 80 16.85 -19.19 14.93
C GLU A 80 15.72 -19.11 15.99
N LYS A 81 16.02 -18.75 17.23
CA LYS A 81 14.98 -18.56 18.27
C LYS A 81 13.99 -17.43 17.88
N ALA A 82 14.44 -16.48 17.07
CA ALA A 82 13.61 -15.37 16.59
C ALA A 82 12.44 -15.85 15.73
N ASP A 83 12.63 -16.93 14.98
CA ASP A 83 11.63 -17.44 14.01
C ASP A 83 10.39 -18.02 14.71
N LEU A 84 10.50 -18.33 15.99
CA LEU A 84 9.39 -18.80 16.81
C LEU A 84 8.53 -17.66 17.38
N VAL A 85 9.00 -16.41 17.36
CA VAL A 85 8.23 -15.26 17.83
C VAL A 85 7.12 -14.93 16.85
N ASN A 86 5.91 -14.76 17.36
CA ASN A 86 4.75 -14.46 16.51
C ASN A 86 4.65 -12.96 16.19
N ILE A 87 5.14 -12.54 15.03
CA ILE A 87 5.15 -11.15 14.60
C ILE A 87 4.21 -10.98 13.40
N HIS A 88 3.14 -10.18 13.56
CA HIS A 88 2.07 -10.06 12.57
C HIS A 88 1.55 -8.63 12.47
N THR A 89 0.93 -8.30 11.33
CA THR A 89 -0.06 -7.23 11.30
C THR A 89 -1.38 -7.75 11.86
N PHE A 90 -2.29 -6.87 12.30
CA PHE A 90 -3.60 -7.28 12.81
C PHE A 90 -4.37 -8.16 11.80
N HIS A 91 -4.37 -7.79 10.54
CA HIS A 91 -5.05 -8.54 9.48
C HIS A 91 -4.39 -9.91 9.21
N ALA A 92 -3.06 -9.97 9.22
CA ALA A 92 -2.35 -11.25 9.05
C ALA A 92 -2.63 -12.20 10.23
N PHE A 93 -2.68 -11.67 11.45
CA PHE A 93 -3.05 -12.42 12.64
C PHE A 93 -4.51 -12.91 12.55
N ALA A 94 -5.44 -12.02 12.17
CA ALA A 94 -6.85 -12.39 11.99
C ALA A 94 -6.99 -13.53 10.98
N ASN A 95 -6.36 -13.44 9.83
CA ASN A 95 -6.37 -14.50 8.81
C ASN A 95 -5.79 -15.83 9.36
N LYS A 96 -4.69 -15.78 10.13
CA LYS A 96 -4.09 -16.96 10.77
C LYS A 96 -5.07 -17.63 11.73
N ILE A 97 -5.66 -16.87 12.67
CA ILE A 97 -6.56 -17.40 13.71
C ILE A 97 -7.85 -17.95 13.09
N LEU A 98 -8.45 -17.20 12.15
CA LEU A 98 -9.65 -17.65 11.44
C LEU A 98 -9.39 -18.97 10.71
N LYS A 99 -8.29 -19.11 9.97
CA LYS A 99 -7.92 -20.36 9.29
C LYS A 99 -7.64 -21.51 10.25
N THR A 100 -7.12 -21.23 11.44
CA THR A 100 -6.79 -22.26 12.43
C THR A 100 -8.03 -22.82 13.13
N TYR A 101 -9.01 -21.96 13.44
CA TYR A 101 -10.14 -22.30 14.30
C TYR A 101 -11.51 -22.33 13.61
N THR A 102 -11.56 -22.04 12.31
CA THR A 102 -12.79 -22.17 11.52
C THR A 102 -12.54 -23.07 10.31
N ASN A 103 -13.56 -23.82 9.92
CA ASN A 103 -13.56 -24.59 8.66
C ASN A 103 -14.07 -23.75 7.48
N GLU A 104 -14.32 -22.45 7.70
CA GLU A 104 -14.82 -21.58 6.67
C GLU A 104 -13.72 -21.28 5.64
N ASN A 105 -13.99 -21.65 4.39
CA ASN A 105 -13.14 -21.29 3.27
C ASN A 105 -13.47 -19.84 2.84
N PHE A 106 -13.11 -18.88 3.70
CA PHE A 106 -13.38 -17.47 3.42
C PHE A 106 -12.42 -16.90 2.40
N LYS A 107 -12.98 -16.07 1.57
CA LYS A 107 -12.36 -15.51 0.40
C LYS A 107 -12.26 -13.99 0.59
N ILE A 108 -11.04 -13.47 0.64
CA ILE A 108 -10.78 -12.06 0.89
C ILE A 108 -10.76 -11.29 -0.42
N LEU A 109 -11.58 -10.25 -0.54
CA LEU A 109 -11.49 -9.31 -1.66
C LEU A 109 -10.23 -8.46 -1.57
N ALA A 110 -9.60 -8.25 -2.71
CA ALA A 110 -8.50 -7.30 -2.79
C ALA A 110 -9.02 -5.85 -2.74
N ASP A 111 -8.32 -5.02 -1.97
CA ASP A 111 -8.45 -3.58 -2.06
C ASP A 111 -7.53 -3.08 -3.18
N GLY A 112 -8.11 -2.65 -4.29
CA GLY A 112 -7.37 -2.17 -5.44
C GLY A 112 -6.91 -3.27 -6.40
N PHE A 113 -5.85 -2.99 -7.15
CA PHE A 113 -5.33 -3.92 -8.16
C PHE A 113 -4.73 -5.17 -7.52
N ILE A 114 -5.22 -6.33 -7.96
CA ILE A 114 -4.62 -7.63 -7.64
C ILE A 114 -3.30 -7.73 -8.39
N LYS A 115 -2.22 -8.04 -7.68
CA LYS A 115 -0.94 -8.37 -8.32
C LYS A 115 -1.12 -9.63 -9.18
N PRO A 116 -0.43 -9.73 -10.33
CA PRO A 116 -0.54 -10.91 -11.20
C PRO A 116 -0.31 -12.25 -10.49
N GLU A 117 0.60 -12.29 -9.53
CA GLU A 117 0.88 -13.44 -8.68
C GLU A 117 -0.27 -13.85 -7.75
N ASP A 118 -1.13 -12.92 -7.38
CA ASP A 118 -2.30 -13.16 -6.53
C ASP A 118 -3.55 -13.57 -7.34
N LEU A 119 -3.51 -13.45 -8.68
CA LEU A 119 -4.62 -13.82 -9.56
C LEU A 119 -5.06 -15.29 -9.39
N TYR A 120 -4.10 -16.19 -9.06
CA TYR A 120 -4.40 -17.59 -8.79
C TYR A 120 -5.32 -17.80 -7.58
N ARG A 121 -5.26 -16.91 -6.57
CA ARG A 121 -6.13 -16.96 -5.39
C ARG A 121 -7.57 -16.57 -5.69
N TYR A 122 -7.81 -15.87 -6.81
CA TYR A 122 -9.09 -15.26 -7.15
C TYR A 122 -9.73 -15.82 -8.43
N LYS A 123 -9.18 -16.91 -9.00
CA LYS A 123 -9.65 -17.52 -10.26
C LYS A 123 -11.15 -17.87 -10.28
N ASP A 124 -11.69 -18.23 -9.13
CA ASP A 124 -13.06 -18.76 -9.01
C ASP A 124 -14.10 -17.71 -8.58
N TYR A 125 -13.75 -16.39 -8.60
CA TYR A 125 -14.67 -15.36 -8.13
C TYR A 125 -15.26 -14.54 -9.25
N ALA A 126 -16.57 -14.29 -9.16
CA ALA A 126 -17.27 -13.30 -9.98
C ALA A 126 -16.78 -11.85 -9.69
N TYR A 127 -16.22 -11.62 -8.50
CA TYR A 127 -15.70 -10.33 -8.03
C TYR A 127 -14.26 -10.48 -7.57
N LYS A 128 -13.36 -9.67 -8.14
CA LYS A 128 -11.91 -9.69 -7.83
C LYS A 128 -11.53 -8.59 -6.85
N THR A 129 -12.28 -7.50 -6.83
CA THR A 129 -12.03 -6.31 -6.00
C THR A 129 -13.32 -5.78 -5.38
N ARG A 130 -13.19 -5.00 -4.32
CA ARG A 130 -14.32 -4.26 -3.72
C ARG A 130 -15.00 -3.35 -4.73
N ASP A 131 -14.23 -2.69 -5.60
CA ASP A 131 -14.77 -1.82 -6.65
C ASP A 131 -15.67 -2.57 -7.63
N GLU A 132 -15.35 -3.83 -7.94
CA GLU A 132 -16.20 -4.68 -8.78
C GLU A 132 -17.50 -5.07 -8.09
N VAL A 133 -17.48 -5.32 -6.78
CA VAL A 133 -18.71 -5.54 -5.99
C VAL A 133 -19.60 -4.29 -6.03
N PHE A 134 -19.02 -3.11 -5.81
CA PHE A 134 -19.76 -1.84 -5.93
C PHE A 134 -20.35 -1.62 -7.32
N LYS A 135 -19.56 -1.85 -8.35
CA LYS A 135 -20.05 -1.75 -9.75
C LYS A 135 -21.18 -2.72 -10.05
N SER A 136 -21.20 -3.89 -9.42
CA SER A 136 -22.28 -4.86 -9.57
C SER A 136 -23.57 -4.39 -8.90
N ILE A 137 -23.50 -3.77 -7.72
CA ILE A 137 -24.66 -3.19 -7.04
C ILE A 137 -25.30 -2.12 -7.92
N ARG A 138 -24.46 -1.27 -8.55
CA ARG A 138 -24.93 -0.20 -9.46
C ARG A 138 -25.69 -0.71 -10.69
N LYS A 139 -25.43 -1.96 -11.13
CA LYS A 139 -26.08 -2.54 -12.31
C LYS A 139 -27.44 -3.18 -11.99
N ASP A 140 -27.60 -3.65 -10.78
CA ASP A 140 -28.77 -4.45 -10.38
C ASP A 140 -29.97 -3.58 -9.95
N ASP A 141 -29.74 -2.27 -9.69
CA ASP A 141 -30.79 -1.32 -9.28
C ASP A 141 -30.78 -0.04 -10.12
N GLU A 142 -31.97 0.50 -10.39
CA GLU A 142 -32.16 1.84 -10.99
C GLU A 142 -31.56 2.98 -10.15
N PHE A 143 -30.89 2.65 -9.10
CA PHE A 143 -30.26 3.52 -8.13
C PHE A 143 -29.00 4.17 -8.70
N THR A 144 -29.07 5.43 -9.02
CA THR A 144 -27.94 6.19 -9.55
C THR A 144 -27.17 6.88 -8.40
N TYR A 145 -25.92 6.47 -8.17
CA TYR A 145 -24.91 7.19 -7.36
C TYR A 145 -24.81 8.69 -7.67
N LYS A 146 -25.24 9.09 -8.87
CA LYS A 146 -25.14 10.46 -9.36
C LYS A 146 -25.83 11.47 -8.43
N ASN A 147 -26.81 11.05 -7.66
CA ASN A 147 -27.56 11.92 -6.78
C ASN A 147 -26.97 12.03 -5.36
N ALA A 148 -26.01 11.17 -4.98
CA ALA A 148 -25.46 11.15 -3.62
C ALA A 148 -24.16 11.97 -3.45
N GLY A 149 -23.54 12.48 -4.54
CA GLY A 149 -22.33 13.31 -4.45
C GLY A 149 -21.05 12.57 -4.03
N PHE A 150 -21.09 11.24 -3.85
CA PHE A 150 -19.98 10.43 -3.37
C PHE A 150 -19.44 9.50 -4.46
N SER A 151 -18.11 9.38 -4.52
CA SER A 151 -17.47 8.35 -5.35
C SER A 151 -17.55 6.97 -4.65
N ALA A 152 -17.45 5.88 -5.42
CA ALA A 152 -17.35 4.53 -4.84
C ALA A 152 -16.20 4.42 -3.83
N LYS A 153 -15.10 5.13 -4.06
CA LYS A 153 -13.95 5.19 -3.15
C LYS A 153 -14.29 5.84 -1.81
N ASP A 154 -15.05 6.93 -1.84
CA ASP A 154 -15.48 7.62 -0.61
C ASP A 154 -16.43 6.74 0.20
N MET A 155 -17.33 6.01 -0.47
CA MET A 155 -18.22 5.05 0.19
C MET A 155 -17.45 3.87 0.79
N MET A 156 -16.46 3.32 0.10
CA MET A 156 -15.61 2.27 0.65
C MET A 156 -14.88 2.71 1.92
N LEU A 157 -14.31 3.92 1.91
CA LEU A 157 -13.66 4.49 3.09
C LEU A 157 -14.64 4.71 4.25
N LEU A 158 -15.88 5.10 3.94
CA LEU A 158 -16.92 5.26 4.95
C LEU A 158 -17.37 3.91 5.51
N PHE A 159 -17.53 2.89 4.68
CA PHE A 159 -17.89 1.54 5.11
C PHE A 159 -16.82 0.90 5.98
N ASP A 160 -15.54 1.15 5.70
CA ASP A 160 -14.45 0.74 6.59
C ASP A 160 -14.60 1.37 7.98
N LYS A 161 -14.88 2.68 8.03
CA LYS A 161 -15.07 3.38 9.31
C LYS A 161 -16.29 2.87 10.09
N ILE A 162 -17.38 2.52 9.40
CA ILE A 162 -18.56 1.90 10.02
C ILE A 162 -18.17 0.53 10.58
N LYS A 163 -17.54 -0.32 9.77
CA LYS A 163 -17.09 -1.65 10.18
C LYS A 163 -16.07 -1.60 11.31
N GLU A 164 -15.20 -0.61 11.34
CA GLU A 164 -14.23 -0.39 12.41
C GLU A 164 -14.84 0.30 13.65
N ARG A 165 -16.17 0.41 13.71
CA ARG A 165 -16.96 0.95 14.84
C ARG A 165 -16.69 2.42 15.18
N LYS A 166 -16.27 3.22 14.20
CA LYS A 166 -16.12 4.66 14.39
C LYS A 166 -17.43 5.45 14.24
N PHE A 167 -18.35 4.90 13.47
CA PHE A 167 -19.67 5.52 13.24
C PHE A 167 -20.73 4.42 13.30
N ASP A 168 -21.82 4.70 13.99
CA ASP A 168 -23.03 3.91 13.81
C ASP A 168 -23.63 4.28 12.45
N ILE A 169 -24.13 3.28 11.72
CA ILE A 169 -24.80 3.54 10.44
C ILE A 169 -26.05 4.39 10.65
N ASP A 170 -26.65 4.28 11.82
CA ASP A 170 -27.81 5.06 12.20
C ASP A 170 -27.48 6.54 12.46
N ASP A 171 -26.28 6.83 12.95
CA ASP A 171 -25.79 8.20 13.17
C ASP A 171 -25.46 8.92 11.85
N ILE A 172 -25.14 8.18 10.77
CA ILE A 172 -24.77 8.76 9.49
C ILE A 172 -25.94 9.42 8.78
N ASP A 173 -27.14 8.87 8.93
CA ASP A 173 -28.37 9.41 8.30
C ASP A 173 -28.72 10.82 8.79
N HIS A 174 -28.35 11.20 9.99
CA HIS A 174 -28.77 12.45 10.59
C HIS A 174 -27.74 13.58 10.53
N THR A 175 -26.45 13.24 10.43
CA THR A 175 -25.38 14.24 10.58
C THR A 175 -24.58 14.52 9.32
N PHE A 176 -24.50 13.59 8.37
CA PHE A 176 -23.57 13.72 7.25
C PHE A 176 -24.23 13.87 5.87
N LEU A 177 -25.42 13.31 5.59
CA LEU A 177 -25.87 13.15 4.22
C LEU A 177 -27.36 13.38 3.95
N GLY A 178 -28.22 13.35 4.94
CA GLY A 178 -29.67 13.45 4.71
C GLY A 178 -30.22 12.42 3.70
N ASN A 179 -29.56 11.27 3.55
CA ASN A 179 -29.76 10.37 2.43
C ASN A 179 -29.95 8.92 2.92
N VAL A 180 -31.18 8.48 2.92
CA VAL A 180 -31.63 7.10 3.24
C VAL A 180 -30.85 6.05 2.43
N TYR A 181 -30.38 6.41 1.25
CA TYR A 181 -29.73 5.52 0.30
C TYR A 181 -28.38 4.96 0.73
N LEU A 182 -27.62 5.66 1.58
CA LEU A 182 -26.30 5.17 1.99
C LEU A 182 -26.40 3.92 2.87
N ARG A 183 -27.38 3.88 3.76
CA ARG A 183 -27.70 2.72 4.61
C ARG A 183 -28.07 1.51 3.75
N GLU A 184 -28.92 1.74 2.75
CA GLU A 184 -29.34 0.69 1.83
C GLU A 184 -28.17 0.17 1.00
N ILE A 185 -27.31 1.04 0.47
CA ILE A 185 -26.11 0.64 -0.27
C ILE A 185 -25.15 -0.16 0.62
N TYR A 186 -24.95 0.24 1.87
CA TYR A 186 -24.14 -0.51 2.83
C TYR A 186 -24.70 -1.90 3.11
N LYS A 187 -26.03 -2.00 3.29
CA LYS A 187 -26.74 -3.26 3.48
C LYS A 187 -26.56 -4.16 2.25
N MET A 188 -26.85 -3.65 1.06
CA MET A 188 -26.70 -4.38 -0.21
C MET A 188 -25.25 -4.82 -0.44
N TYR A 189 -24.25 -3.99 -0.09
CA TYR A 189 -22.85 -4.34 -0.16
C TYR A 189 -22.53 -5.56 0.71
N ASN A 190 -22.93 -5.54 1.98
CA ASN A 190 -22.69 -6.64 2.91
C ASN A 190 -23.47 -7.91 2.51
N GLU A 191 -24.72 -7.80 2.07
CA GLU A 191 -25.52 -8.93 1.58
C GLU A 191 -24.84 -9.59 0.35
N LYS A 192 -24.29 -8.77 -0.56
CA LYS A 192 -23.59 -9.28 -1.74
C LYS A 192 -22.28 -9.96 -1.38
N LEU A 193 -21.52 -9.44 -0.42
CA LEU A 193 -20.34 -10.12 0.14
C LEU A 193 -20.75 -11.46 0.74
N GLN A 194 -21.74 -11.47 1.63
CA GLN A 194 -22.20 -12.66 2.34
C GLN A 194 -22.73 -13.75 1.38
N LYS A 195 -23.58 -13.36 0.41
CA LYS A 195 -24.14 -14.27 -0.60
C LYS A 195 -23.06 -14.99 -1.42
N ASN A 196 -21.89 -14.36 -1.60
CA ASN A 196 -20.79 -14.91 -2.39
C ASN A 196 -19.65 -15.49 -1.53
N GLY A 197 -19.80 -15.53 -0.20
CA GLY A 197 -18.76 -16.01 0.71
C GLY A 197 -17.50 -15.15 0.68
N LEU A 198 -17.66 -13.83 0.42
CA LEU A 198 -16.58 -12.88 0.27
C LEU A 198 -16.45 -12.02 1.53
N TYR A 199 -15.23 -11.64 1.86
CA TYR A 199 -14.90 -10.73 2.97
C TYR A 199 -13.96 -9.64 2.49
N ASP A 200 -14.18 -8.40 2.95
CA ASP A 200 -13.18 -7.34 2.80
C ASP A 200 -12.21 -7.35 4.01
N PHE A 201 -11.21 -6.47 3.97
CA PHE A 201 -10.20 -6.45 5.04
C PHE A 201 -10.79 -6.10 6.42
N ALA A 202 -11.77 -5.19 6.48
CA ALA A 202 -12.41 -4.85 7.74
C ALA A 202 -13.19 -6.04 8.34
N ASP A 203 -13.80 -6.88 7.48
CA ASP A 203 -14.51 -8.08 7.92
C ASP A 203 -13.61 -9.08 8.64
N LEU A 204 -12.32 -9.15 8.28
CA LEU A 204 -11.37 -10.05 8.96
C LEU A 204 -11.25 -9.73 10.44
N LEU A 205 -11.16 -8.45 10.79
CA LEU A 205 -11.03 -8.03 12.19
C LEU A 205 -12.34 -8.24 12.95
N ILE A 206 -13.49 -7.97 12.31
CA ILE A 206 -14.82 -8.23 12.90
C ILE A 206 -14.97 -9.72 13.17
N LYS A 207 -14.70 -10.57 12.18
CA LYS A 207 -14.79 -12.01 12.31
C LYS A 207 -13.85 -12.57 13.38
N LEU A 208 -12.62 -12.05 13.46
CA LEU A 208 -11.71 -12.40 14.56
C LEU A 208 -12.32 -12.01 15.90
N ASN A 209 -12.84 -10.77 16.01
CA ASN A 209 -13.44 -10.28 17.25
C ASN A 209 -14.63 -11.13 17.68
N ASP A 210 -15.49 -11.53 16.73
CA ASP A 210 -16.63 -12.42 16.97
C ASP A 210 -16.19 -13.83 17.35
N LEU A 211 -15.15 -14.36 16.68
CA LEU A 211 -14.59 -15.67 16.99
C LEU A 211 -14.03 -15.73 18.42
N LEU A 212 -13.37 -14.64 18.85
CA LEU A 212 -12.85 -14.51 20.22
C LEU A 212 -13.95 -14.37 21.31
N ASN A 213 -15.23 -14.21 20.95
CA ASN A 213 -16.32 -14.35 21.91
C ASN A 213 -16.63 -15.81 22.27
N LYS A 214 -16.15 -16.79 21.49
CA LYS A 214 -16.27 -18.22 21.81
C LYS A 214 -15.25 -18.59 22.87
N LYS A 215 -15.75 -18.93 24.07
CA LYS A 215 -14.91 -19.17 25.27
C LYS A 215 -13.81 -20.21 25.10
N ASP A 216 -14.11 -21.30 24.37
CA ASP A 216 -13.17 -22.37 24.08
C ASP A 216 -12.00 -21.92 23.17
N ILE A 217 -12.30 -21.10 22.17
CA ILE A 217 -11.29 -20.55 21.26
C ILE A 217 -10.46 -19.48 21.95
N LEU A 218 -11.13 -18.57 22.66
CA LEU A 218 -10.45 -17.53 23.43
C LEU A 218 -9.48 -18.12 24.45
N LYS A 219 -9.89 -19.19 25.14
CA LYS A 219 -9.02 -19.90 26.08
C LYS A 219 -7.75 -20.42 25.38
N LYS A 220 -7.89 -21.09 24.24
CA LYS A 220 -6.76 -21.61 23.45
C LYS A 220 -5.83 -20.49 22.97
N VAL A 221 -6.38 -19.36 22.53
CA VAL A 221 -5.59 -18.20 22.10
C VAL A 221 -4.80 -17.60 23.26
N ARG A 222 -5.41 -17.46 24.45
CA ARG A 222 -4.74 -16.96 25.68
C ARG A 222 -3.68 -17.90 26.20
N GLU A 223 -3.93 -19.21 26.16
CA GLU A 223 -2.94 -20.24 26.57
C GLU A 223 -1.72 -20.22 25.65
N HIS A 224 -1.90 -19.88 24.36
CA HIS A 224 -0.81 -19.82 23.40
C HIS A 224 -0.04 -18.50 23.45
N TYR A 225 -0.75 -17.36 23.53
CA TYR A 225 -0.15 -16.01 23.51
C TYR A 225 -0.25 -15.37 24.90
N LYS A 226 0.82 -15.47 25.69
CA LYS A 226 0.85 -14.96 27.08
C LYS A 226 1.34 -13.51 27.17
N TYR A 227 2.15 -13.09 26.21
CA TYR A 227 2.74 -11.75 26.17
C TYR A 227 2.42 -11.07 24.87
N THR A 228 1.81 -9.88 24.94
CA THR A 228 1.44 -9.10 23.76
C THR A 228 2.22 -7.79 23.72
N ILE A 229 2.88 -7.52 22.58
CA ILE A 229 3.59 -6.28 22.33
C ILE A 229 2.93 -5.61 21.12
N VAL A 230 2.65 -4.31 21.20
CA VAL A 230 2.04 -3.55 20.11
C VAL A 230 2.94 -2.37 19.78
N ASP A 231 3.54 -2.41 18.58
CA ASP A 231 4.35 -1.31 18.05
C ASP A 231 3.47 -0.31 17.29
N GLU A 232 3.89 0.97 17.28
CA GLU A 232 3.16 2.10 16.67
C GLU A 232 1.69 2.18 17.16
N PHE A 233 1.49 2.02 18.48
CA PHE A 233 0.16 1.93 19.09
C PHE A 233 -0.71 3.16 18.86
N GLN A 234 -0.14 4.35 18.56
CA GLN A 234 -0.87 5.55 18.20
C GLN A 234 -1.71 5.39 16.91
N ASP A 235 -1.41 4.37 16.10
CA ASP A 235 -2.12 4.08 14.85
C ASP A 235 -3.19 2.99 15.01
N THR A 236 -3.41 2.52 16.25
CA THR A 236 -4.43 1.50 16.60
C THR A 236 -5.84 2.10 16.60
N ASN A 237 -6.83 1.33 16.14
CA ASN A 237 -8.25 1.68 16.23
C ASN A 237 -8.97 0.95 17.38
N ASP A 238 -10.22 1.34 17.63
CA ASP A 238 -11.01 0.83 18.76
C ASP A 238 -11.27 -0.68 18.66
N LEU A 239 -11.54 -1.22 17.46
CA LEU A 239 -11.74 -2.65 17.24
C LEU A 239 -10.45 -3.45 17.49
N GLN A 240 -9.30 -2.93 17.07
CA GLN A 240 -8.00 -3.56 17.35
C GLN A 240 -7.70 -3.58 18.86
N LEU A 241 -8.02 -2.51 19.57
CA LEU A 241 -7.88 -2.48 21.04
C LEU A 241 -8.82 -3.50 21.72
N GLU A 242 -10.07 -3.64 21.24
CA GLU A 242 -10.99 -4.67 21.75
C GLU A 242 -10.42 -6.08 21.56
N ILE A 243 -9.84 -6.37 20.39
CA ILE A 243 -9.17 -7.64 20.12
C ILE A 243 -7.96 -7.86 21.07
N ILE A 244 -7.12 -6.84 21.27
CA ILE A 244 -5.99 -6.89 22.20
C ILE A 244 -6.51 -7.24 23.60
N ASN A 245 -7.51 -6.53 24.09
CA ASN A 245 -8.07 -6.74 25.43
C ASN A 245 -8.62 -8.15 25.65
N LYS A 246 -9.22 -8.75 24.60
CA LYS A 246 -9.65 -10.15 24.66
C LYS A 246 -8.47 -11.09 24.77
N ILE A 247 -7.40 -10.87 24.00
CA ILE A 247 -6.22 -11.75 23.97
C ILE A 247 -5.46 -11.71 25.29
N ILE A 248 -5.16 -10.53 25.82
CA ILE A 248 -4.33 -10.39 27.04
C ILE A 248 -5.00 -10.92 28.32
N GLY A 249 -6.34 -10.98 28.32
CA GLY A 249 -7.10 -11.53 29.44
C GLY A 249 -6.84 -10.83 30.78
N ASP A 250 -6.90 -11.62 31.85
CA ASP A 250 -6.72 -11.13 33.23
C ASP A 250 -5.25 -10.93 33.61
N ASP A 251 -4.32 -11.61 32.94
CA ASP A 251 -2.87 -11.48 33.17
C ASP A 251 -2.33 -10.12 32.73
N LYS A 252 -3.03 -9.47 31.80
CA LYS A 252 -2.73 -8.11 31.31
C LYS A 252 -1.26 -7.88 30.91
N ASN A 253 -0.58 -8.93 30.44
CA ASN A 253 0.81 -8.83 29.95
C ASN A 253 0.86 -8.12 28.59
N LEU A 254 0.71 -6.80 28.64
CA LEU A 254 0.64 -5.93 27.48
C LEU A 254 1.75 -4.88 27.53
N CYS A 255 2.55 -4.80 26.47
CA CYS A 255 3.48 -3.69 26.26
C CYS A 255 3.11 -2.93 25.00
N VAL A 256 2.66 -1.70 25.14
CA VAL A 256 2.39 -0.81 24.00
C VAL A 256 3.50 0.21 23.86
N VAL A 257 3.97 0.42 22.64
CA VAL A 257 4.95 1.46 22.33
C VAL A 257 4.45 2.35 21.20
N GLY A 258 4.63 3.66 21.35
CA GLY A 258 4.18 4.60 20.33
C GLY A 258 4.55 6.04 20.63
N ASP A 259 4.25 6.88 19.67
CA ASP A 259 4.43 8.33 19.73
C ASP A 259 3.14 9.03 19.28
N ASP A 260 2.40 9.58 20.23
CA ASP A 260 1.17 10.33 19.96
C ASP A 260 1.37 11.47 18.93
N SER A 261 2.58 12.06 18.90
CA SER A 261 2.95 13.12 17.96
C SER A 261 3.16 12.61 16.52
N GLN A 262 3.26 11.30 16.29
CA GLN A 262 3.42 10.66 14.99
C GLN A 262 2.12 10.04 14.45
N SER A 263 0.99 10.19 15.12
CA SER A 263 -0.30 9.69 14.65
C SER A 263 -0.77 10.44 13.40
N ILE A 264 -0.59 9.83 12.23
CA ILE A 264 -0.97 10.40 10.92
C ILE A 264 -2.02 9.58 10.17
N TYR A 265 -2.52 8.49 10.77
CA TYR A 265 -3.49 7.58 10.15
C TYR A 265 -4.92 7.73 10.68
N ALA A 266 -5.28 8.90 11.24
CA ALA A 266 -6.65 9.16 11.69
C ALA A 266 -7.69 8.98 10.56
N PHE A 267 -7.32 9.26 9.30
CA PHE A 267 -8.17 9.04 8.14
C PHE A 267 -8.43 7.54 7.84
N ARG A 268 -7.56 6.64 8.35
CA ARG A 268 -7.71 5.18 8.30
C ARG A 268 -8.30 4.57 9.56
N GLY A 269 -8.84 5.38 10.44
CA GLY A 269 -9.46 4.86 11.63
C GLY A 269 -8.61 4.93 12.91
N ALA A 270 -7.33 5.29 12.88
CA ALA A 270 -6.49 5.40 14.07
C ALA A 270 -7.05 6.39 15.09
N ASN A 271 -6.96 6.01 16.37
CA ASN A 271 -7.44 6.82 17.49
C ASN A 271 -6.31 7.07 18.49
N VAL A 272 -5.66 8.22 18.35
CA VAL A 272 -4.53 8.61 19.22
C VAL A 272 -4.91 8.67 20.72
N ASN A 273 -6.19 8.88 21.04
CA ASN A 273 -6.62 8.88 22.43
C ASN A 273 -6.40 7.54 23.13
N LEU A 274 -6.30 6.43 22.38
CA LEU A 274 -6.07 5.11 22.97
C LEU A 274 -4.71 5.05 23.69
N ILE A 275 -3.65 5.62 23.10
CA ILE A 275 -2.34 5.66 23.77
C ILE A 275 -2.30 6.72 24.88
N ILE A 276 -2.91 7.89 24.66
CA ILE A 276 -2.91 8.99 25.65
C ILE A 276 -3.68 8.58 26.90
N LYS A 277 -4.89 8.03 26.72
CA LYS A 277 -5.81 7.70 27.80
C LYS A 277 -5.73 6.25 28.28
N LEU A 278 -4.68 5.50 27.93
CA LEU A 278 -4.58 4.08 28.29
C LEU A 278 -4.66 3.84 29.82
N GLY A 279 -4.18 4.78 30.62
CA GLY A 279 -4.26 4.70 32.09
C GLY A 279 -5.69 4.76 32.66
N THR A 280 -6.69 5.21 31.89
CA THR A 280 -8.07 5.13 32.34
C THR A 280 -8.64 3.72 32.23
N GLN A 281 -8.03 2.87 31.41
CA GLN A 281 -8.45 1.48 31.18
C GLN A 281 -7.66 0.50 32.08
N PHE A 282 -6.40 0.81 32.35
CA PHE A 282 -5.50 -0.03 33.15
C PHE A 282 -5.00 0.75 34.37
N SER A 283 -5.54 0.43 35.56
CA SER A 283 -5.23 1.13 36.80
C SER A 283 -3.77 0.91 37.27
N ASP A 284 -3.17 -0.20 36.88
CA ASP A 284 -1.80 -0.63 37.21
C ASP A 284 -0.78 -0.31 36.09
N LEU A 285 -1.16 0.56 35.15
CA LEU A 285 -0.33 0.94 34.01
C LEU A 285 1.00 1.56 34.43
N LYS A 286 2.11 0.92 34.04
CA LYS A 286 3.45 1.50 34.15
C LYS A 286 3.76 2.31 32.88
N THR A 287 4.04 3.60 33.04
CA THR A 287 4.42 4.46 31.93
C THR A 287 5.90 4.78 31.97
N ILE A 288 6.61 4.56 30.86
CA ILE A 288 8.02 4.90 30.69
C ILE A 288 8.18 5.79 29.47
N ASN A 289 8.84 6.92 29.64
CA ASN A 289 9.13 7.85 28.57
C ASN A 289 10.54 7.61 28.01
N LEU A 290 10.64 7.36 26.70
CA LEU A 290 11.91 7.36 25.96
C LEU A 290 12.07 8.72 25.29
N GLU A 291 12.86 9.59 25.91
CA GLU A 291 12.97 11.01 25.54
C GLU A 291 14.30 11.36 24.84
N GLN A 292 15.35 10.53 25.06
CA GLN A 292 16.64 10.76 24.41
C GLN A 292 16.61 10.38 22.94
N ASN A 293 16.78 11.37 22.08
CA ASN A 293 16.85 11.19 20.62
C ASN A 293 18.30 11.00 20.18
N TYR A 294 18.54 9.96 19.37
CA TYR A 294 19.85 9.59 18.80
C TYR A 294 19.99 9.91 17.31
N ARG A 295 18.94 10.44 16.69
CA ARG A 295 18.86 10.63 15.24
C ARG A 295 19.20 12.06 14.81
N SER A 296 18.64 13.04 15.51
CA SER A 296 18.56 14.41 15.05
C SER A 296 19.46 15.35 15.85
N THR A 297 19.83 16.47 15.25
CA THR A 297 20.60 17.54 15.89
C THR A 297 19.72 18.35 16.86
N LYS A 298 20.35 19.11 17.78
CA LYS A 298 19.65 19.96 18.75
C LYS A 298 18.69 20.96 18.10
N GLN A 299 19.08 21.55 16.95
CA GLN A 299 18.24 22.52 16.23
C GLN A 299 16.93 21.89 15.75
N ILE A 300 16.98 20.66 15.22
CA ILE A 300 15.79 19.91 14.77
C ILE A 300 14.89 19.57 15.97
N ILE A 301 15.47 19.06 17.05
CA ILE A 301 14.71 18.71 18.27
C ILE A 301 14.04 19.93 18.88
N LYS A 302 14.76 21.06 18.98
CA LYS A 302 14.19 22.31 19.49
C LYS A 302 13.00 22.77 18.65
N ALA A 303 13.12 22.73 17.33
CA ALA A 303 12.04 23.14 16.43
C ALA A 303 10.82 22.22 16.53
N SER A 304 11.03 20.87 16.60
CA SER A 304 9.95 19.91 16.73
C SER A 304 9.23 20.04 18.08
N ASN A 305 9.95 20.21 19.20
CA ASN A 305 9.35 20.44 20.51
C ASN A 305 8.49 21.71 20.52
N ASN A 306 8.98 22.83 19.97
CA ASN A 306 8.24 24.09 19.89
C ASN A 306 6.94 23.93 19.06
N LEU A 307 6.95 23.08 18.03
CA LEU A 307 5.76 22.78 17.24
C LEU A 307 4.76 21.94 18.05
N ILE A 308 5.23 20.85 18.65
CA ILE A 308 4.40 19.90 19.42
C ILE A 308 3.82 20.54 20.69
N GLU A 309 4.52 21.51 21.27
CA GLU A 309 4.01 22.25 22.42
C GLU A 309 2.64 22.92 22.15
N LYS A 310 2.35 23.26 20.89
CA LYS A 310 1.06 23.83 20.48
C LYS A 310 -0.11 22.81 20.49
N ASN A 311 0.19 21.53 20.51
CA ASN A 311 -0.84 20.49 20.55
C ASN A 311 -1.49 20.46 21.94
N LYS A 312 -2.82 20.55 21.99
CA LYS A 312 -3.60 20.44 23.22
C LYS A 312 -3.77 19.00 23.69
N ASN A 313 -3.89 18.06 22.72
CA ASN A 313 -4.06 16.63 23.00
C ASN A 313 -2.74 15.92 22.73
N LYS A 314 -1.92 15.80 23.75
CA LYS A 314 -0.59 15.16 23.67
C LYS A 314 -0.25 14.48 25.00
N ALA A 315 0.62 13.47 24.92
CA ALA A 315 1.24 12.88 26.08
C ALA A 315 2.33 13.79 26.64
N ASP A 316 2.57 13.71 27.95
CA ASP A 316 3.59 14.50 28.64
C ASP A 316 4.96 13.86 28.43
N LYS A 317 5.75 14.39 27.50
CA LYS A 317 7.14 14.01 27.21
C LYS A 317 7.89 15.17 26.56
N ILE A 318 9.19 15.25 26.83
CA ILE A 318 10.08 16.26 26.24
C ILE A 318 11.27 15.56 25.59
N ILE A 319 11.36 15.65 24.27
CA ILE A 319 12.45 15.03 23.53
C ILE A 319 13.72 15.88 23.63
N TRP A 320 14.83 15.24 23.95
CA TRP A 320 16.13 15.89 24.04
C TRP A 320 17.21 15.06 23.35
N THR A 321 18.39 15.65 23.09
CA THR A 321 19.50 14.95 22.45
C THR A 321 20.86 15.48 22.92
N ASP A 322 21.84 14.58 22.98
CA ASP A 322 23.26 14.92 23.17
C ASP A 322 24.01 15.19 21.86
N ASN A 323 23.34 15.00 20.72
CA ASN A 323 23.93 15.26 19.42
C ASN A 323 24.36 16.74 19.28
N VAL A 324 25.19 17.00 18.28
CA VAL A 324 25.67 18.35 17.95
C VAL A 324 24.53 19.33 17.67
N GLU A 325 24.82 20.64 17.74
CA GLU A 325 23.85 21.70 17.41
C GLU A 325 23.24 21.51 16.01
N GLY A 326 24.08 21.24 15.00
CA GLY A 326 23.68 21.13 13.60
C GLY A 326 23.39 22.50 12.95
N ASN A 327 23.04 22.46 11.68
CA ASN A 327 22.71 23.65 10.90
C ASN A 327 21.32 24.19 11.28
N LYS A 328 21.13 25.50 11.10
CA LYS A 328 19.83 26.15 11.27
C LYS A 328 18.84 25.61 10.21
N ILE A 329 17.57 25.46 10.62
CA ILE A 329 16.48 25.14 9.71
C ILE A 329 16.23 26.33 8.80
N VAL A 330 16.25 26.12 7.49
CA VAL A 330 15.97 27.13 6.47
C VAL A 330 14.51 27.05 6.07
N LYS A 331 13.80 28.17 6.09
CA LYS A 331 12.43 28.30 5.61
C LYS A 331 12.41 29.13 4.34
N ILE A 332 11.80 28.60 3.29
CA ILE A 332 11.67 29.27 2.01
C ILE A 332 10.20 29.38 1.64
N LYS A 333 9.85 30.51 1.03
CA LYS A 333 8.54 30.74 0.42
C LYS A 333 8.75 30.92 -1.07
N ALA A 334 8.37 29.91 -1.86
CA ALA A 334 8.35 29.99 -3.31
C ALA A 334 7.04 30.65 -3.79
N SER A 335 7.07 31.35 -4.92
CA SER A 335 5.90 31.98 -5.52
C SER A 335 5.01 30.97 -6.25
N ASN A 336 5.59 29.87 -6.70
CA ASN A 336 4.91 28.79 -7.40
C ASN A 336 5.69 27.47 -7.28
N LYS A 337 5.04 26.37 -7.71
CA LYS A 337 5.61 25.00 -7.66
C LYS A 337 6.89 24.80 -8.50
N PHE A 338 7.10 25.58 -9.56
CA PHE A 338 8.30 25.49 -10.39
C PHE A 338 9.52 26.13 -9.73
N GLU A 339 9.32 27.25 -9.04
CA GLU A 339 10.38 27.88 -8.22
C GLU A 339 10.73 27.02 -7.01
N GLU A 340 9.72 26.36 -6.38
CA GLU A 340 9.97 25.40 -5.31
C GLU A 340 10.88 24.26 -5.81
N ALA A 341 10.55 23.64 -6.95
CA ALA A 341 11.35 22.56 -7.54
C ALA A 341 12.76 23.04 -7.95
N LYS A 342 12.88 24.25 -8.51
CA LYS A 342 14.17 24.86 -8.85
C LYS A 342 15.05 24.98 -7.61
N PHE A 343 14.52 25.56 -6.55
CA PHE A 343 15.22 25.70 -5.28
C PHE A 343 15.68 24.36 -4.70
N VAL A 344 14.80 23.34 -4.72
CA VAL A 344 15.14 22.00 -4.23
C VAL A 344 16.35 21.44 -4.99
N VAL A 345 16.36 21.57 -6.32
CA VAL A 345 17.46 21.07 -7.17
C VAL A 345 18.76 21.82 -6.89
N GLU A 346 18.71 23.16 -6.86
CA GLU A 346 19.87 23.99 -6.55
C GLU A 346 20.47 23.64 -5.18
N LYS A 347 19.60 23.37 -4.19
CA LYS A 347 20.06 22.98 -2.85
C LYS A 347 20.69 21.59 -2.83
N ILE A 348 20.18 20.63 -3.61
CA ILE A 348 20.79 19.30 -3.75
C ILE A 348 22.18 19.43 -4.40
N GLN A 349 22.34 20.26 -5.43
CA GLN A 349 23.62 20.49 -6.08
C GLN A 349 24.63 21.13 -5.13
N GLU A 350 24.21 22.12 -4.34
CA GLU A 350 25.04 22.75 -3.29
C GLU A 350 25.50 21.71 -2.25
N LEU A 351 24.58 20.88 -1.75
CA LEU A 351 24.89 19.83 -0.78
C LEU A 351 25.84 18.78 -1.38
N LYS A 352 25.66 18.42 -2.65
CA LYS A 352 26.56 17.50 -3.37
C LYS A 352 27.95 18.10 -3.50
N ALA A 353 28.05 19.36 -3.84
CA ALA A 353 29.34 20.08 -3.93
C ALA A 353 30.05 20.16 -2.58
N SER A 354 29.31 20.20 -1.47
CA SER A 354 29.86 20.14 -0.10
C SER A 354 30.23 18.72 0.37
N GLY A 355 30.12 17.70 -0.51
CA GLY A 355 30.52 16.31 -0.23
C GLY A 355 29.43 15.40 0.29
N ILE A 356 28.17 15.87 0.43
CA ILE A 356 27.02 15.03 0.85
C ILE A 356 26.62 14.11 -0.30
N LYS A 357 26.42 12.83 -0.01
CA LYS A 357 25.98 11.85 -1.01
C LYS A 357 24.48 12.04 -1.33
N TYR A 358 24.08 11.78 -2.57
CA TYR A 358 22.65 11.82 -2.94
C TYR A 358 21.79 10.86 -2.10
N SER A 359 22.35 9.71 -1.68
CA SER A 359 21.69 8.74 -0.79
C SER A 359 21.33 9.30 0.59
N ASP A 360 22.00 10.36 1.00
CA ASP A 360 21.83 10.98 2.33
C ASP A 360 20.87 12.18 2.29
N ILE A 361 20.28 12.45 1.12
CA ILE A 361 19.32 13.54 0.89
C ILE A 361 17.93 12.94 0.70
N ALA A 362 16.94 13.45 1.42
CA ALA A 362 15.54 13.07 1.26
C ALA A 362 14.65 14.28 1.01
N ILE A 363 13.70 14.13 0.10
CA ILE A 363 12.66 15.13 -0.19
C ILE A 363 11.34 14.57 0.33
N LEU A 364 10.71 15.26 1.28
CA LEU A 364 9.42 14.90 1.83
C LEU A 364 8.34 15.85 1.34
N TYR A 365 7.20 15.32 0.94
CA TYR A 365 6.06 16.08 0.45
C TYR A 365 4.74 15.54 1.03
N ARG A 366 3.70 16.37 1.03
CA ARG A 366 2.38 16.00 1.59
C ARG A 366 1.57 15.13 0.64
N ASN A 367 1.60 15.44 -0.66
CA ASN A 367 0.83 14.74 -1.70
C ASN A 367 1.75 14.27 -2.83
N ASN A 368 1.48 13.09 -3.38
CA ASN A 368 2.27 12.52 -4.47
C ASN A 368 2.34 13.42 -5.72
N SER A 369 1.30 14.23 -5.97
CA SER A 369 1.30 15.20 -7.07
C SER A 369 2.39 16.28 -6.95
N GLN A 370 2.86 16.59 -5.74
CA GLN A 370 3.96 17.55 -5.54
C GLN A 370 5.30 17.00 -6.03
N SER A 371 5.49 15.68 -5.97
CA SER A 371 6.75 15.05 -6.38
C SER A 371 7.01 15.13 -7.88
N GLN A 372 5.97 15.24 -8.72
CA GLN A 372 6.11 15.18 -10.17
C GLN A 372 6.99 16.29 -10.74
N ILE A 373 6.73 17.52 -10.32
CA ILE A 373 7.48 18.68 -10.81
C ILE A 373 8.93 18.63 -10.33
N ILE A 374 9.14 18.13 -9.10
CA ILE A 374 10.48 17.92 -8.57
C ILE A 374 11.19 16.84 -9.37
N GLN A 375 10.54 15.70 -9.67
CA GLN A 375 11.10 14.63 -10.48
C GLN A 375 11.43 15.11 -11.90
N GLU A 376 10.51 15.82 -12.56
CA GLU A 376 10.75 16.43 -13.88
C GLU A 376 11.99 17.33 -13.86
N ARG A 377 12.13 18.16 -12.81
CA ARG A 377 13.28 19.06 -12.69
C ARG A 377 14.59 18.33 -12.43
N LEU A 378 14.57 17.24 -11.67
CA LEU A 378 15.75 16.39 -11.41
C LEU A 378 16.25 15.65 -12.65
N LEU A 379 15.34 15.34 -13.59
CA LEU A 379 15.64 14.59 -14.83
C LEU A 379 16.10 15.47 -16.01
N ARG A 380 15.98 16.81 -15.93
CA ARG A 380 16.39 17.67 -17.04
C ARG A 380 17.85 17.48 -17.39
N ASP A 381 18.17 17.49 -18.69
CA ASP A 381 19.49 17.23 -19.26
C ASP A 381 20.63 18.03 -18.61
N GLU A 382 20.32 19.24 -18.15
CA GLU A 382 21.27 20.13 -17.46
C GLU A 382 21.58 19.69 -16.02
N VAL A 383 20.75 18.82 -15.42
CA VAL A 383 20.77 18.50 -13.97
C VAL A 383 21.13 17.05 -13.71
N GLN A 384 20.44 16.10 -14.32
CA GLN A 384 20.64 14.64 -14.24
C GLN A 384 20.97 14.12 -12.82
N ILE A 385 20.18 14.51 -11.81
CA ILE A 385 20.35 14.05 -10.45
C ILE A 385 19.64 12.71 -10.27
N PRO A 386 20.35 11.63 -9.92
CA PRO A 386 19.73 10.34 -9.66
C PRO A 386 18.85 10.41 -8.40
N TYR A 387 17.63 9.89 -8.47
CA TYR A 387 16.71 9.86 -7.35
C TYR A 387 15.95 8.54 -7.28
N ARG A 388 15.37 8.26 -6.14
CA ARG A 388 14.45 7.13 -5.91
C ARG A 388 13.15 7.65 -5.31
N VAL A 389 12.02 7.30 -5.91
CA VAL A 389 10.71 7.52 -5.29
C VAL A 389 10.39 6.31 -4.41
N LYS A 390 10.03 6.55 -3.15
CA LYS A 390 9.84 5.47 -2.16
C LYS A 390 8.59 4.62 -2.43
N ASP A 391 7.62 5.15 -3.16
CA ASP A 391 6.42 4.42 -3.58
C ASP A 391 6.09 4.78 -5.04
N PRO A 392 6.82 4.23 -6.01
CA PRO A 392 6.55 4.45 -7.42
C PRO A 392 5.35 3.65 -7.92
N SER A 393 4.70 2.86 -7.08
CA SER A 393 3.50 2.09 -7.43
C SER A 393 2.41 2.93 -8.11
N ASN A 394 2.47 4.26 -7.97
CA ASN A 394 1.56 5.18 -8.62
C ASN A 394 1.88 5.52 -10.09
N PHE A 395 3.13 5.49 -10.56
CA PHE A 395 3.43 5.88 -11.94
C PHE A 395 2.98 4.82 -12.95
N PHE A 396 3.42 3.59 -12.77
CA PHE A 396 3.04 2.46 -13.65
C PHE A 396 1.57 2.04 -13.48
N ASN A 397 0.93 2.43 -12.38
CA ASN A 397 -0.51 2.21 -12.14
C ASN A 397 -1.41 3.32 -12.68
N ARG A 398 -0.86 4.40 -13.23
CA ARG A 398 -1.65 5.45 -13.89
C ARG A 398 -2.41 4.86 -15.07
N PRO A 399 -3.67 5.23 -15.29
CA PRO A 399 -4.50 4.63 -16.34
C PRO A 399 -3.86 4.68 -17.72
N GLU A 400 -3.20 5.80 -18.05
CA GLU A 400 -2.50 6.03 -19.31
C GLU A 400 -1.25 5.17 -19.46
N ILE A 401 -0.50 4.96 -18.38
CA ILE A 401 0.71 4.14 -18.40
C ILE A 401 0.34 2.66 -18.37
N LYS A 402 -0.61 2.29 -17.51
CA LYS A 402 -1.12 0.93 -17.43
C LYS A 402 -1.69 0.44 -18.76
N GLY A 403 -2.41 1.32 -19.49
CA GLY A 403 -2.89 1.00 -20.83
C GLY A 403 -1.73 0.68 -21.79
N LEU A 404 -0.64 1.47 -21.81
CA LEU A 404 0.54 1.19 -22.62
C LEU A 404 1.22 -0.13 -22.22
N LEU A 405 1.38 -0.36 -20.92
CA LEU A 405 1.90 -1.63 -20.41
C LEU A 405 1.05 -2.83 -20.82
N SER A 406 -0.26 -2.68 -20.93
CA SER A 406 -1.15 -3.76 -21.37
C SER A 406 -0.91 -4.14 -22.83
N TYR A 407 -0.58 -3.19 -23.70
CA TYR A 407 -0.17 -3.51 -25.09
C TYR A 407 1.12 -4.32 -25.11
N LEU A 408 2.11 -3.95 -24.30
CA LEU A 408 3.37 -4.67 -24.20
C LEU A 408 3.19 -6.06 -23.61
N ARG A 409 2.36 -6.21 -22.57
CA ARG A 409 2.06 -7.50 -21.94
C ARG A 409 1.37 -8.45 -22.90
N LEU A 410 0.34 -7.97 -23.60
CA LEU A 410 -0.38 -8.80 -24.56
C LEU A 410 0.51 -9.28 -25.71
N TYR A 411 1.53 -8.50 -26.09
CA TYR A 411 2.52 -8.92 -27.07
C TYR A 411 3.40 -10.07 -26.55
N ILE A 412 3.82 -10.01 -25.27
CA ILE A 412 4.66 -11.03 -24.63
C ILE A 412 3.85 -12.29 -24.32
N ASP A 413 2.67 -12.09 -23.70
CA ASP A 413 1.75 -13.16 -23.34
C ASP A 413 0.41 -12.98 -24.07
N PRO A 414 0.27 -13.57 -25.27
CA PRO A 414 -0.98 -13.51 -26.05
C PRO A 414 -2.19 -14.15 -25.35
N THR A 415 -2.00 -14.82 -24.22
CA THR A 415 -3.08 -15.47 -23.46
C THR A 415 -3.61 -14.56 -22.33
N ASP A 416 -2.99 -13.40 -22.08
CA ASP A 416 -3.42 -12.45 -21.06
C ASP A 416 -4.71 -11.71 -21.44
N ALA A 417 -5.84 -12.32 -21.05
CA ALA A 417 -7.17 -11.76 -21.27
C ALA A 417 -7.36 -10.37 -20.63
N ASN A 418 -6.72 -10.09 -19.50
CA ASN A 418 -6.86 -8.78 -18.84
C ASN A 418 -6.15 -7.68 -19.64
N SER A 419 -4.93 -7.95 -20.10
CA SER A 419 -4.22 -7.03 -20.98
C SER A 419 -4.96 -6.83 -22.30
N PHE A 420 -5.58 -7.87 -22.86
CA PHE A 420 -6.46 -7.71 -24.02
C PHE A 420 -7.63 -6.78 -23.75
N LEU A 421 -8.36 -6.97 -22.65
CA LEU A 421 -9.47 -6.08 -22.26
C LEU A 421 -9.01 -4.63 -22.12
N ASP A 422 -7.90 -4.40 -21.45
CA ASP A 422 -7.32 -3.06 -21.27
C ASP A 422 -6.92 -2.44 -22.62
N CYS A 423 -6.28 -3.18 -23.52
CA CYS A 423 -5.93 -2.72 -24.88
C CYS A 423 -7.15 -2.31 -25.71
N MET A 424 -8.25 -3.07 -25.60
CA MET A 424 -9.48 -2.74 -26.34
C MET A 424 -10.23 -1.55 -25.75
N MET A 425 -10.02 -1.24 -24.48
CA MET A 425 -10.70 -0.16 -23.76
C MET A 425 -9.85 1.10 -23.60
N LYS A 426 -8.53 1.03 -23.81
CA LYS A 426 -7.60 2.14 -23.61
C LYS A 426 -6.65 2.33 -24.81
N PRO A 427 -6.91 3.31 -25.66
CA PRO A 427 -8.04 4.26 -25.66
C PRO A 427 -9.37 3.59 -26.02
N ALA A 428 -10.47 4.23 -25.64
CA ALA A 428 -11.81 3.69 -25.85
C ALA A 428 -12.13 3.47 -27.34
N ARG A 429 -12.45 2.23 -27.70
CA ARG A 429 -12.84 1.82 -29.08
C ARG A 429 -14.27 1.31 -29.16
N TYR A 430 -15.06 1.53 -28.09
CA TYR A 430 -16.48 1.18 -28.02
C TYR A 430 -16.80 -0.30 -28.27
N PHE A 431 -15.91 -1.20 -27.90
CA PHE A 431 -16.21 -2.62 -27.86
C PHE A 431 -17.21 -2.93 -26.73
N SER A 432 -18.22 -3.76 -27.03
CA SER A 432 -19.09 -4.26 -25.98
C SER A 432 -18.37 -5.33 -25.14
N LYS A 433 -18.69 -5.41 -23.85
CA LYS A 433 -18.14 -6.44 -22.97
C LYS A 433 -18.43 -7.84 -23.49
N VAL A 434 -19.65 -8.05 -24.01
CA VAL A 434 -20.09 -9.33 -24.60
C VAL A 434 -19.19 -9.73 -25.76
N LEU A 435 -18.86 -8.81 -26.67
CA LEU A 435 -17.98 -9.08 -27.80
C LEU A 435 -16.57 -9.47 -27.34
N LEU A 436 -16.01 -8.76 -26.37
CA LEU A 436 -14.67 -9.07 -25.83
C LEU A 436 -14.65 -10.46 -25.16
N GLU A 437 -15.68 -10.81 -24.40
CA GLU A 437 -15.84 -12.16 -23.83
C GLU A 437 -15.98 -13.23 -24.91
N GLN A 438 -16.71 -12.98 -26.00
CA GLN A 438 -16.80 -13.90 -27.15
C GLN A 438 -15.43 -14.13 -27.78
N ILE A 439 -14.61 -13.11 -27.96
CA ILE A 439 -13.25 -13.24 -28.52
C ILE A 439 -12.36 -14.06 -27.60
N ILE A 440 -12.37 -13.80 -26.28
CA ILE A 440 -11.60 -14.55 -25.30
C ILE A 440 -12.01 -16.02 -25.28
N ASN A 441 -13.31 -16.31 -25.24
CA ASN A 441 -13.82 -17.68 -25.27
C ASN A 441 -13.44 -18.39 -26.58
N LEU A 442 -13.50 -17.69 -27.69
CA LEU A 442 -13.09 -18.23 -28.98
C LEU A 442 -11.59 -18.55 -29.01
N ALA A 443 -10.75 -17.70 -28.40
CA ALA A 443 -9.32 -17.96 -28.25
C ALA A 443 -9.06 -19.21 -27.42
N ILE A 444 -9.73 -19.38 -26.30
CA ILE A 444 -9.61 -20.57 -25.44
C ILE A 444 -9.97 -21.84 -26.22
N VAL A 445 -11.08 -21.83 -26.96
CA VAL A 445 -11.62 -23.02 -27.64
C VAL A 445 -10.82 -23.36 -28.91
N LYS A 446 -10.34 -22.40 -29.67
CA LYS A 446 -9.75 -22.60 -31.00
C LYS A 446 -8.23 -22.46 -31.07
N ASN A 447 -7.64 -21.68 -30.18
CA ASN A 447 -6.23 -21.30 -30.25
C ASN A 447 -5.50 -21.45 -28.92
N ASN A 448 -5.93 -22.33 -28.03
CA ASN A 448 -5.31 -22.58 -26.70
C ASN A 448 -5.12 -21.32 -25.86
N GLY A 449 -6.06 -20.39 -25.96
CA GLY A 449 -6.02 -19.11 -25.23
C GLY A 449 -5.29 -17.99 -25.98
N ASP A 450 -4.60 -18.24 -27.07
CA ASP A 450 -3.88 -17.23 -27.85
C ASP A 450 -4.87 -16.26 -28.53
N ILE A 451 -4.98 -15.07 -27.93
CA ILE A 451 -5.91 -14.03 -28.36
C ILE A 451 -5.38 -13.34 -29.62
N LEU A 452 -4.08 -13.06 -29.71
CA LEU A 452 -3.50 -12.41 -30.88
C LEU A 452 -3.68 -13.24 -32.15
N LYS A 453 -3.46 -14.56 -32.05
CA LYS A 453 -3.74 -15.49 -33.12
C LYS A 453 -5.24 -15.54 -33.48
N THR A 454 -6.11 -15.44 -32.49
CA THR A 454 -7.57 -15.44 -32.70
C THR A 454 -8.04 -14.17 -33.41
N ILE A 455 -7.56 -12.99 -33.02
CA ILE A 455 -7.95 -11.73 -33.65
C ILE A 455 -7.31 -11.52 -35.02
N SER A 456 -6.25 -12.25 -35.36
CA SER A 456 -5.67 -12.23 -36.72
C SER A 456 -6.55 -12.98 -37.74
N ASP A 457 -7.38 -13.94 -37.29
CA ASP A 457 -8.33 -14.64 -38.16
C ASP A 457 -9.67 -13.87 -38.25
N ILE A 458 -9.70 -12.85 -39.08
CA ILE A 458 -10.89 -11.99 -39.31
C ILE A 458 -12.09 -12.79 -39.83
N LYS A 459 -11.88 -13.86 -40.59
CA LYS A 459 -12.98 -14.70 -41.10
C LYS A 459 -13.64 -15.46 -39.93
N LEU A 460 -12.83 -16.01 -39.06
CA LEU A 460 -13.28 -16.68 -37.84
C LEU A 460 -14.08 -15.73 -36.95
N LEU A 461 -13.57 -14.52 -36.71
CA LEU A 461 -14.26 -13.52 -35.89
C LEU A 461 -15.63 -13.14 -36.46
N LYS A 462 -15.70 -12.83 -37.76
CA LYS A 462 -16.96 -12.49 -38.44
C LYS A 462 -18.01 -13.61 -38.36
N LYS A 463 -17.57 -14.86 -38.33
CA LYS A 463 -18.46 -16.03 -38.27
C LYS A 463 -18.91 -16.36 -36.85
N SER A 464 -18.05 -16.12 -35.85
CA SER A 464 -18.21 -16.71 -34.51
C SER A 464 -18.49 -15.67 -33.42
N THR A 465 -18.51 -14.37 -33.73
CA THR A 465 -18.74 -13.29 -32.77
C THR A 465 -19.76 -12.28 -33.29
N SER A 466 -20.20 -11.40 -32.40
CA SER A 466 -21.09 -10.27 -32.72
C SER A 466 -20.36 -9.03 -33.25
N ALA A 467 -19.12 -9.18 -33.78
CA ALA A 467 -18.30 -8.07 -34.25
C ALA A 467 -18.91 -7.41 -35.49
N ASN A 468 -19.15 -6.12 -35.43
CA ASN A 468 -19.60 -5.29 -36.54
C ASN A 468 -18.41 -4.76 -37.38
N LYS A 469 -18.70 -4.04 -38.47
CA LYS A 469 -17.68 -3.50 -39.39
C LYS A 469 -16.66 -2.59 -38.67
N SER A 470 -17.11 -1.76 -37.72
CA SER A 470 -16.25 -0.85 -36.97
C SER A 470 -15.34 -1.62 -36.01
N ASN A 471 -15.87 -2.66 -35.34
CA ASN A 471 -15.05 -3.54 -34.46
C ASN A 471 -13.97 -4.26 -35.25
N ILE A 472 -14.33 -4.80 -36.43
CA ILE A 472 -13.37 -5.50 -37.29
C ILE A 472 -12.28 -4.55 -37.76
N ALA A 473 -12.60 -3.32 -38.22
CA ALA A 473 -11.60 -2.35 -38.62
C ALA A 473 -10.63 -2.00 -37.50
N ALA A 474 -11.14 -1.81 -36.26
CA ALA A 474 -10.28 -1.56 -35.09
C ALA A 474 -9.38 -2.76 -34.73
N ILE A 475 -9.86 -3.99 -34.91
CA ILE A 475 -9.06 -5.22 -34.73
C ILE A 475 -7.98 -5.32 -35.81
N GLU A 476 -8.30 -5.03 -37.08
CA GLU A 476 -7.33 -5.01 -38.18
C GLU A 476 -6.20 -4.01 -37.93
N GLU A 477 -6.50 -2.82 -37.38
CA GLU A 477 -5.48 -1.83 -36.98
C GLU A 477 -4.56 -2.36 -35.87
N ILE A 478 -5.12 -3.07 -34.87
CA ILE A 478 -4.36 -3.67 -33.79
C ILE A 478 -3.46 -4.80 -34.30
N ASN A 479 -3.96 -5.65 -35.18
CA ASN A 479 -3.16 -6.69 -35.82
C ASN A 479 -1.98 -6.10 -36.60
N ALA A 480 -2.23 -5.08 -37.45
CA ALA A 480 -1.18 -4.38 -38.18
C ALA A 480 -0.14 -3.71 -37.25
N MET A 481 -0.58 -3.20 -36.11
CA MET A 481 0.32 -2.67 -35.08
C MET A 481 1.25 -3.75 -34.52
N TYR A 482 0.73 -4.90 -34.12
CA TYR A 482 1.54 -5.99 -33.57
C TYR A 482 2.47 -6.63 -34.61
N GLU A 483 2.07 -6.72 -35.87
CA GLU A 483 2.95 -7.12 -36.98
C GLU A 483 4.10 -6.13 -37.16
N THR A 484 3.82 -4.82 -37.06
CA THR A 484 4.86 -3.77 -37.13
C THR A 484 5.83 -3.90 -35.95
N ILE A 485 5.34 -4.09 -34.72
CA ILE A 485 6.15 -4.30 -33.52
C ILE A 485 7.06 -5.53 -33.68
N SER A 486 6.50 -6.64 -34.16
CA SER A 486 7.27 -7.88 -34.39
C SER A 486 8.38 -7.67 -35.43
N SER A 487 8.13 -6.91 -36.48
CA SER A 487 9.11 -6.60 -37.52
C SER A 487 10.22 -5.69 -36.97
N SER A 488 9.86 -4.68 -36.19
CA SER A 488 10.79 -3.74 -35.57
C SER A 488 11.74 -4.43 -34.57
N LEU A 489 11.21 -5.30 -33.72
CA LEU A 489 12.03 -6.09 -32.79
C LEU A 489 13.00 -7.06 -33.50
N LYS A 490 12.58 -7.65 -34.63
CA LYS A 490 13.47 -8.49 -35.44
C LYS A 490 14.63 -7.69 -36.06
N GLN A 491 14.42 -6.40 -36.29
CA GLN A 491 15.43 -5.47 -36.79
C GLN A 491 16.30 -4.85 -35.69
N GLY A 492 15.97 -5.14 -34.41
CA GLY A 492 16.67 -4.59 -33.24
C GLY A 492 16.38 -3.11 -32.97
N GLU A 493 15.23 -2.63 -33.43
CA GLU A 493 14.80 -1.24 -33.22
C GLU A 493 14.05 -1.08 -31.91
N ASN A 494 14.31 0.01 -31.19
CA ASN A 494 13.64 0.36 -29.91
C ASN A 494 12.59 1.47 -30.12
N ASN A 495 11.59 1.21 -30.98
CA ASN A 495 10.53 2.18 -31.32
C ASN A 495 9.11 1.65 -31.02
N ILE A 496 9.00 0.64 -30.20
CA ILE A 496 7.73 -0.07 -29.93
C ILE A 496 6.66 0.88 -29.39
N LEU A 497 7.02 1.74 -28.45
CA LEU A 497 6.05 2.69 -27.87
C LEU A 497 5.60 3.72 -28.89
N ASP A 498 6.46 4.20 -29.76
CA ASP A 498 6.10 5.13 -30.82
C ASP A 498 5.11 4.49 -31.80
N ILE A 499 5.30 3.19 -32.12
CA ILE A 499 4.35 2.43 -32.94
C ILE A 499 2.99 2.35 -32.24
N ILE A 500 2.94 2.01 -30.95
CA ILE A 500 1.70 1.93 -30.18
C ILE A 500 1.01 3.31 -30.14
N LEU A 501 1.74 4.36 -29.78
CA LEU A 501 1.21 5.72 -29.66
C LEU A 501 0.63 6.23 -30.97
N ALA A 502 1.34 6.03 -32.09
CA ALA A 502 0.92 6.47 -33.42
C ALA A 502 -0.29 5.68 -33.94
N ARG A 503 -0.20 4.33 -33.94
CA ARG A 503 -1.24 3.46 -34.50
C ARG A 503 -2.56 3.51 -33.73
N THR A 504 -2.50 3.75 -32.41
CA THR A 504 -3.71 3.81 -31.59
C THR A 504 -4.24 5.22 -31.38
N ASN A 505 -3.56 6.25 -31.88
CA ASN A 505 -3.81 7.65 -31.57
C ASN A 505 -3.96 7.88 -30.05
N TYR A 506 -3.03 7.25 -29.29
CA TYR A 506 -3.16 6.98 -27.85
C TYR A 506 -3.42 8.23 -27.02
N ILE A 507 -2.62 9.26 -27.19
CA ILE A 507 -2.71 10.50 -26.39
C ILE A 507 -4.10 11.15 -26.53
N LYS A 508 -4.56 11.32 -27.76
CA LYS A 508 -5.88 11.93 -28.02
C LYS A 508 -7.01 11.05 -27.50
N GLY A 509 -6.93 9.75 -27.73
CA GLY A 509 -7.94 8.81 -27.29
C GLY A 509 -8.02 8.68 -25.76
N MET A 510 -6.88 8.73 -25.06
CA MET A 510 -6.85 8.73 -23.60
C MET A 510 -7.35 10.04 -22.99
N ALA A 511 -7.03 11.18 -23.59
CA ALA A 511 -7.53 12.48 -23.15
C ALA A 511 -9.07 12.58 -23.21
N LEU A 512 -9.70 11.88 -24.16
CA LEU A 512 -11.16 11.81 -24.31
C LEU A 512 -11.79 10.66 -23.51
N SER A 513 -10.98 9.78 -22.90
CA SER A 513 -11.47 8.63 -22.17
C SER A 513 -11.95 9.00 -20.77
N PHE A 514 -12.92 8.23 -20.27
CA PHE A 514 -13.38 8.33 -18.88
C PHE A 514 -12.23 8.14 -17.86
N TYR A 515 -11.22 7.36 -18.20
CA TYR A 515 -10.08 7.05 -17.32
C TYR A 515 -9.18 8.24 -17.03
N CYS A 516 -9.09 9.21 -17.94
CA CYS A 516 -8.25 10.40 -17.83
C CYS A 516 -9.06 11.71 -17.80
N MET A 517 -10.37 11.66 -17.58
CA MET A 517 -11.26 12.81 -17.66
C MET A 517 -10.88 13.97 -16.72
N ASN A 518 -10.20 13.67 -15.61
CA ASN A 518 -9.71 14.64 -14.63
C ASN A 518 -8.21 14.91 -14.74
N THR A 519 -7.53 14.33 -15.74
CA THR A 519 -6.09 14.53 -15.95
C THR A 519 -5.90 15.61 -17.01
N PRO A 520 -5.23 16.73 -16.71
CA PRO A 520 -4.93 17.75 -17.73
C PRO A 520 -4.14 17.15 -18.90
N LEU A 521 -4.46 17.60 -20.13
CA LEU A 521 -3.81 17.07 -21.35
C LEU A 521 -2.27 17.17 -21.29
N GLU A 522 -1.76 18.26 -20.76
CA GLU A 522 -0.30 18.44 -20.60
C GLU A 522 0.30 17.45 -19.58
N GLU A 523 -0.40 17.16 -18.49
CA GLU A 523 0.03 16.13 -17.55
C GLU A 523 0.02 14.74 -18.20
N LEU A 524 -1.00 14.42 -18.97
CA LEU A 524 -1.10 13.18 -19.73
C LEU A 524 0.08 13.02 -20.70
N LYS A 525 0.39 14.07 -21.46
CA LYS A 525 1.53 14.08 -22.39
C LYS A 525 2.86 13.89 -21.66
N ASN A 526 3.06 14.61 -20.56
CA ASN A 526 4.28 14.54 -19.77
C ASN A 526 4.46 13.13 -19.15
N ASN A 527 3.39 12.49 -18.66
CA ASN A 527 3.46 11.14 -18.15
C ASN A 527 3.85 10.13 -19.23
N ILE A 528 3.26 10.25 -20.42
CA ILE A 528 3.57 9.38 -21.56
C ILE A 528 4.99 9.63 -22.05
N ALA A 529 5.45 10.89 -22.13
CA ALA A 529 6.82 11.22 -22.49
C ALA A 529 7.84 10.65 -21.49
N THR A 530 7.56 10.79 -20.18
CA THR A 530 8.39 10.19 -19.12
C THR A 530 8.45 8.66 -19.25
N PHE A 531 7.31 8.02 -19.54
CA PHE A 531 7.30 6.57 -19.76
C PHE A 531 8.09 6.16 -21.00
N ASN A 532 7.98 6.92 -22.09
CA ASN A 532 8.75 6.67 -23.31
C ASN A 532 10.26 6.82 -23.05
N GLU A 533 10.67 7.81 -22.29
CA GLU A 533 12.07 8.00 -21.90
C GLU A 533 12.59 6.82 -21.05
N ILE A 534 11.82 6.36 -20.06
CA ILE A 534 12.16 5.16 -19.26
C ILE A 534 12.30 3.94 -20.18
N PHE A 535 11.40 3.77 -21.14
CA PHE A 535 11.41 2.66 -22.09
C PHE A 535 12.62 2.71 -23.04
N LEU A 536 12.94 3.87 -23.58
CA LEU A 536 14.09 4.08 -24.45
C LEU A 536 15.42 3.83 -23.71
N ASN A 537 15.51 4.28 -22.46
CA ASN A 537 16.70 4.04 -21.61
C ASN A 537 16.90 2.55 -21.27
N ALA A 538 15.83 1.75 -21.28
CA ALA A 538 15.92 0.30 -21.12
C ALA A 538 16.52 -0.41 -22.35
N ASN A 539 16.67 0.29 -23.49
CA ASN A 539 17.33 -0.16 -24.72
C ASN A 539 16.86 -1.54 -25.21
N ILE A 540 15.55 -1.70 -25.33
CA ILE A 540 14.89 -2.96 -25.66
C ILE A 540 14.99 -3.23 -27.15
N LYS A 541 15.70 -4.30 -27.54
CA LYS A 541 15.97 -4.68 -28.93
C LYS A 541 15.39 -6.04 -29.33
N ASN A 542 14.88 -6.80 -28.37
CA ASN A 542 14.31 -8.12 -28.60
C ASN A 542 13.23 -8.46 -27.56
N SER A 543 12.50 -9.56 -27.80
CA SER A 543 11.40 -9.98 -26.92
C SER A 543 11.85 -10.32 -25.49
N THR A 544 13.05 -10.90 -25.32
CA THR A 544 13.58 -11.26 -23.99
C THR A 544 13.89 -10.01 -23.15
N GLU A 545 14.45 -8.97 -23.76
CA GLU A 545 14.68 -7.69 -23.08
C GLU A 545 13.35 -6.99 -22.74
N LEU A 546 12.34 -7.13 -23.61
CA LEU A 546 10.99 -6.63 -23.34
C LEU A 546 10.35 -7.37 -22.15
N GLU A 547 10.48 -8.70 -22.07
CA GLU A 547 10.06 -9.49 -20.92
C GLU A 547 10.75 -9.02 -19.63
N GLY A 548 12.06 -8.82 -19.66
CA GLY A 548 12.84 -8.28 -18.55
C GLY A 548 12.35 -6.89 -18.11
N PHE A 549 12.04 -6.01 -19.07
CA PHE A 549 11.45 -4.71 -18.75
C PHE A 549 10.07 -4.84 -18.11
N MET A 550 9.24 -5.76 -18.57
CA MET A 550 7.91 -5.98 -18.01
C MET A 550 7.98 -6.56 -16.58
N LEU A 551 8.93 -7.41 -16.28
CA LEU A 551 9.21 -7.85 -14.90
C LEU A 551 9.61 -6.64 -14.04
N TYR A 552 10.49 -5.78 -14.55
CA TYR A 552 10.87 -4.53 -13.87
C TYR A 552 9.68 -3.63 -13.53
N THR A 553 8.69 -3.50 -14.40
CA THR A 553 7.48 -2.67 -14.14
C THR A 553 6.48 -3.31 -13.18
N ASN A 554 6.61 -4.62 -12.93
CA ASN A 554 5.77 -5.40 -12.01
C ASN A 554 6.40 -5.57 -10.62
N GLU A 555 7.75 -5.54 -10.54
CA GLU A 555 8.45 -5.59 -9.26
C GLU A 555 8.38 -4.25 -8.54
N GLU A 556 8.46 -4.27 -7.19
CA GLU A 556 8.63 -3.06 -6.39
C GLU A 556 9.80 -2.21 -6.94
N PRO A 557 9.72 -0.89 -6.84
CA PRO A 557 10.58 0.05 -7.55
C PRO A 557 12.05 -0.27 -7.36
N LEU A 558 12.61 -0.83 -8.37
CA LEU A 558 14.05 -1.00 -8.48
C LEU A 558 14.70 0.38 -8.50
N VAL A 559 15.70 0.50 -7.67
CA VAL A 559 16.76 1.50 -7.80
C VAL A 559 17.10 1.62 -9.29
N GLN A 560 16.97 2.81 -9.87
CA GLN A 560 17.72 3.10 -11.09
C GLN A 560 19.19 2.84 -10.79
N LYS A 561 19.65 1.62 -11.08
CA LYS A 561 21.05 1.35 -11.28
C LYS A 561 21.41 2.02 -12.60
N THR A 562 21.62 3.31 -12.55
CA THR A 562 22.53 3.91 -13.54
C THR A 562 23.81 3.12 -13.42
N CYS A 563 24.13 2.36 -14.45
CA CYS A 563 25.45 1.79 -14.63
C CYS A 563 26.45 2.94 -14.54
N ILE A 564 27.02 3.09 -13.36
CA ILE A 564 28.28 3.80 -13.23
C ILE A 564 29.31 2.77 -13.68
N LYS A 565 29.82 2.93 -14.94
CA LYS A 565 31.11 2.45 -15.27
C LYS A 565 32.18 3.23 -14.51
#